data_c11c4ff94760ea5d9d25833a6ff57a04
#
_entry.id   c11c4ff94760ea5d9d25833a6ff57a04
#
_cell.length_a   1.000
_cell.length_b   1.000
_cell.length_c   1.000
_cell.angle_alpha   90.00
_cell.angle_beta   90.00
_cell.angle_gamma   90.00
#
_symmetry.space_group_name_H-M   'P 1'
#
loop_
_entity.id
_entity.type
_entity.pdbx_description
1 polymer ?
#
loop_
_entity_poly.entity_id
_entity_poly.type
_entity_poly.pdbx_seq_one_letter_code
_entity_poly.pdbx_strand_id
1 'polypeptide(L)' 'MEYIIVGDSEKCKGCLLYCGFKEKEQAERVLNRMLNNPTRGDEQIMRGKSSIRVQEVASKDCWWNYNCD' A
#
# COMPACT_ATOMS: atom_id res chain seq x y z
N MET A 1 12.81 7.32 7.28
CA MET A 1 11.44 7.36 6.77
C MET A 1 11.05 6.00 6.21
N GLU A 2 9.81 5.67 6.29
CA GLU A 2 9.33 4.40 5.79
C GLU A 2 8.33 4.63 4.66
N TYR A 3 8.10 3.60 3.89
CA TYR A 3 7.18 3.65 2.76
C TYR A 3 6.13 2.57 2.91
N ILE A 4 4.92 2.88 2.49
CA ILE A 4 3.81 1.93 2.54
C ILE A 4 3.11 1.97 1.19
N ILE A 5 2.32 0.95 0.92
CA ILE A 5 1.47 0.91 -0.26
C ILE A 5 0.04 1.05 0.20
N VAL A 6 -0.67 2.00 -0.38
CA VAL A 6 -2.05 2.29 -0.01
C VAL A 6 -2.94 2.27 -1.25
N GLY A 7 -4.23 2.10 -1.02
CA GLY A 7 -5.23 2.16 -2.08
C GLY A 7 -6.51 2.74 -1.52
N ASP A 8 -7.37 3.21 -2.40
CA ASP A 8 -8.63 3.82 -2.02
C ASP A 8 -9.77 2.81 -2.13
N SER A 9 -10.67 2.81 -1.16
CA SER A 9 -11.86 1.99 -1.18
C SER A 9 -13.10 2.87 -1.05
N GLU A 10 -14.27 2.28 -1.19
CA GLU A 10 -15.51 3.03 -1.03
C GLU A 10 -15.64 3.68 0.34
N LYS A 11 -15.14 3.02 1.36
CA LYS A 11 -15.32 3.48 2.74
C LYS A 11 -14.21 4.41 3.21
N CYS A 12 -13.03 4.32 2.63
CA CYS A 12 -11.96 5.19 3.05
C CYS A 12 -10.91 5.34 1.95
N LYS A 13 -10.15 6.41 2.08
CA LYS A 13 -9.05 6.70 1.16
C LYS A 13 -7.73 6.40 1.87
N GLY A 14 -6.78 5.84 1.12
CA GLY A 14 -5.48 5.56 1.67
C GLY A 14 -5.45 4.37 2.61
N CYS A 15 -6.21 3.32 2.29
CA CYS A 15 -6.18 2.08 3.06
C CYS A 15 -4.81 1.44 2.96
N LEU A 16 -4.25 1.05 4.08
CA LEU A 16 -2.96 0.38 4.12
C LEU A 16 -3.05 -1.01 3.50
N LEU A 17 -2.24 -1.26 2.49
CA LEU A 17 -2.16 -2.55 1.83
C LEU A 17 -0.90 -3.30 2.22
N TYR A 18 0.25 -2.65 2.14
CA TYR A 18 1.54 -3.21 2.55
C TYR A 18 2.32 -2.17 3.33
N CYS A 19 3.15 -2.62 4.25
CA CYS A 19 3.99 -1.72 5.06
C CYS A 19 5.36 -2.35 5.28
N GLY A 20 6.25 -1.60 5.94
CA GLY A 20 7.54 -2.11 6.32
C GLY A 20 8.65 -1.91 5.30
N PHE A 21 8.41 -1.11 4.28
CA PHE A 21 9.45 -0.81 3.29
C PHE A 21 10.33 0.32 3.80
N LYS A 22 11.62 0.08 3.87
CA LYS A 22 12.57 1.09 4.31
C LYS A 22 13.09 1.94 3.17
N GLU A 23 12.96 1.46 1.94
CA GLU A 23 13.40 2.17 0.76
C GLU A 23 12.25 2.28 -0.24
N LYS A 24 12.17 3.43 -0.88
CA LYS A 24 11.13 3.68 -1.87
C LYS A 24 11.19 2.67 -3.00
N GLU A 25 12.41 2.31 -3.40
CA GLU A 25 12.61 1.34 -4.48
C GLU A 25 11.96 0.00 -4.17
N GLN A 26 12.05 -0.44 -2.92
CA GLN A 26 11.43 -1.70 -2.50
C GLN A 26 9.91 -1.61 -2.65
N ALA A 27 9.32 -0.52 -2.19
CA ALA A 27 7.88 -0.32 -2.28
C ALA A 27 7.43 -0.23 -3.75
N GLU A 28 8.18 0.48 -4.58
CA GLU A 28 7.84 0.59 -5.99
C GLU A 28 7.93 -0.74 -6.71
N ARG A 29 8.88 -1.57 -6.34
CA ARG A 29 9.03 -2.90 -6.93
C ARG A 29 7.81 -3.76 -6.64
N VAL A 30 7.35 -3.73 -5.40
CA VAL A 30 6.14 -4.45 -5.02
C VAL A 30 4.92 -3.88 -5.73
N LEU A 31 4.82 -2.56 -5.81
CA LEU A 31 3.72 -1.90 -6.51
C LEU A 31 3.68 -2.31 -7.98
N ASN A 32 4.82 -2.35 -8.65
CA ASN A 32 4.88 -2.78 -10.04
C ASN A 32 4.40 -4.22 -10.20
N ARG A 33 4.78 -5.08 -9.29
CA ARG A 33 4.31 -6.46 -9.32
C ARG A 33 2.79 -6.52 -9.18
N MET A 34 2.25 -5.74 -8.24
CA MET A 34 0.81 -5.71 -8.00
C MET A 34 0.03 -5.23 -9.23
N LEU A 35 0.58 -4.27 -9.94
CA LEU A 35 -0.12 -3.69 -11.08
C LEU A 35 0.06 -4.50 -12.37
N ASN A 36 1.20 -5.15 -12.54
CA ASN A 36 1.53 -5.81 -13.80
C ASN A 36 1.41 -7.33 -13.73
N ASN A 37 1.75 -7.91 -12.60
CA ASN A 37 1.76 -9.38 -12.46
C ASN A 37 1.46 -9.76 -11.01
N PRO A 38 0.25 -9.45 -10.53
CA PRO A 38 -0.08 -9.69 -9.13
C PRO A 38 -0.12 -11.17 -8.78
N THR A 39 0.32 -11.49 -7.57
CA THR A 39 0.15 -12.83 -7.02
C THR A 39 -1.29 -12.97 -6.54
N ARG A 40 -1.67 -14.19 -6.15
CA ARG A 40 -3.00 -14.42 -5.61
C ARG A 40 -3.26 -13.59 -4.35
N GLY A 41 -2.26 -13.49 -3.48
CA GLY A 41 -2.35 -12.64 -2.29
C GLY A 41 -2.49 -11.16 -2.65
N ASP A 42 -1.75 -10.70 -3.66
CA ASP A 42 -1.85 -9.33 -4.13
C ASP A 42 -3.27 -9.04 -4.64
N GLU A 43 -3.84 -9.96 -5.39
CA GLU A 43 -5.19 -9.78 -5.93
C GLU A 43 -6.22 -9.63 -4.83
N GLN A 44 -6.10 -10.42 -3.77
CA GLN A 44 -7.02 -10.34 -2.64
C GLN A 44 -6.89 -9.00 -1.92
N ILE A 45 -5.67 -8.53 -1.73
CA ILE A 45 -5.41 -7.27 -1.05
C ILE A 45 -5.91 -6.10 -1.86
N MET A 46 -5.76 -6.15 -3.18
CA MET A 46 -6.18 -5.08 -4.08
C MET A 46 -7.67 -5.08 -4.37
N ARG A 47 -8.37 -6.12 -3.99
CA ARG A 47 -9.79 -6.27 -4.30
C ARG A 47 -10.59 -5.11 -3.72
N GLY A 48 -11.35 -4.44 -4.58
CA GLY A 48 -12.15 -3.30 -4.15
C GLY A 48 -11.34 -2.05 -3.88
N LYS A 49 -10.08 -2.03 -4.29
CA LYS A 49 -9.20 -0.88 -4.10
C LYS A 49 -8.86 -0.24 -5.44
N SER A 50 -8.68 1.07 -5.41
CA SER A 50 -8.27 1.82 -6.60
C SER A 50 -7.17 2.80 -6.21
N SER A 51 -6.56 3.43 -7.22
CA SER A 51 -5.49 4.42 -7.01
C SER A 51 -4.39 3.89 -6.08
N ILE A 52 -3.96 2.67 -6.34
CA ILE A 52 -2.92 2.03 -5.52
C ILE A 52 -1.59 2.71 -5.77
N ARG A 53 -0.94 3.10 -4.70
CA ARG A 53 0.27 3.93 -4.79
C ARG A 53 1.17 3.75 -3.58
N VAL A 54 2.42 4.20 -3.72
CA VAL A 54 3.38 4.25 -2.62
C VAL A 54 3.19 5.56 -1.87
N GLN A 55 3.16 5.48 -0.55
CA GLN A 55 3.02 6.64 0.33
C GLN A 55 4.21 6.67 1.28
N GLU A 56 4.84 7.83 1.41
CA GLU A 56 5.91 8.03 2.36
C GLU A 56 5.32 8.37 3.72
N VAL A 57 5.85 7.76 4.77
CA VAL A 57 5.43 8.05 6.14
C VAL A 57 6.64 8.40 6.99
N ALA A 58 6.45 9.34 7.91
CA ALA A 58 7.55 9.88 8.69
C ALA A 58 8.10 8.90 9.71
N SER A 59 7.28 8.05 10.26
CA SER A 59 7.74 7.08 11.24
C SER A 59 6.76 5.92 11.33
N LYS A 60 7.15 4.92 12.08
CA LYS A 60 6.33 3.75 12.30
C LYS A 60 4.98 4.07 12.94
N ASP A 61 4.87 5.21 13.59
CA ASP A 61 3.62 5.59 14.25
C ASP A 61 2.58 6.09 13.27
N CYS A 62 3.01 6.51 12.09
CA CYS A 62 2.11 7.13 11.13
C CYS A 62 1.25 6.14 10.37
N TRP A 63 1.69 4.91 10.22
CA TRP A 63 0.96 3.95 9.38
C TRP A 63 -0.39 3.54 9.99
N TRP A 64 -0.59 3.73 11.27
CA TRP A 64 -1.87 3.45 11.94
C TRP A 64 -3.00 4.26 11.32
N ASN A 65 -2.68 5.48 10.90
CA ASN A 65 -3.67 6.41 10.37
C ASN A 65 -4.15 6.02 8.98
N TYR A 66 -3.48 5.07 8.35
CA TYR A 66 -3.84 4.62 7.01
C TYR A 66 -4.62 3.33 7.01
N ASN A 67 -4.92 2.83 8.20
CA ASN A 67 -5.63 1.57 8.34
C ASN A 67 -7.14 1.83 8.31
N CYS A 68 -7.82 1.28 7.32
CA CYS A 68 -9.27 1.43 7.18
C CYS A 68 -9.98 0.25 7.82
N ASP A 69 -10.78 0.52 8.74
CA ASP A 69 -11.59 -0.52 9.37
C ASP A 69 -12.93 -0.68 8.68
#